data_08cf37c2d3ade92ab4940f81005fc0dd
#
_entry.id   08cf37c2d3ade92ab4940f81005fc0dd
#
_cell.length_a   1.000
_cell.length_b   1.000
_cell.length_c   1.000
_cell.angle_alpha   90.00
_cell.angle_beta   90.00
_cell.angle_gamma   90.00
#
_symmetry.space_group_name_H-M   'P 1'
#
loop_
_entity.id
_entity.type
_entity.pdbx_description
1 polymer ?
#
loop_
_entity_poly.entity_id
_entity_poly.type
_entity_poly.pdbx_seq_one_letter_code
_entity_poly.pdbx_strand_id
1 'polypeptide(L)'
;FNLKAWAVGEQQFAELKQGGYIAPTQSTIEMENWMGDFDAWCGASGHVALFTEAFWTFQGTWNTENYKKEYDLDVVPAVSKEDASADHHTIATIDFGGLTTSCQHPREAYELLKFMSFGVDGWKTRIQLYNDETQVNADGLPLKNDVMPAPITTNEEVWNQYIDMYCKGMDDTHKGYWQEYFKSCLKPIPYGWTNIAGYWNYCNEYFNSIGIHDKVDGGTAKAADYVDEATKKANWYHATAMINYFGAAGYNVLTDEETKLYEQMIADNE
;
A
#
# COMPACT_ATOMS: atom_id res chain seq x y z
N PHE A 1 -3.06 5.63 20.02
CA PHE A 1 -2.81 4.35 19.34
C PHE A 1 -3.24 3.16 20.20
N ASN A 2 -3.52 2.03 19.53
CA ASN A 2 -3.76 0.75 20.19
C ASN A 2 -3.10 -0.34 19.32
N LEU A 3 -2.00 -0.91 19.79
CA LEU A 3 -1.18 -1.85 19.03
C LEU A 3 -1.57 -3.33 19.22
N LYS A 4 -2.74 -3.63 19.78
CA LYS A 4 -3.18 -5.02 19.96
C LYS A 4 -3.30 -5.80 18.66
N ALA A 5 -3.85 -5.16 17.61
CA ALA A 5 -3.98 -5.80 16.29
C ALA A 5 -2.61 -6.04 15.64
N TRP A 6 -1.66 -5.10 15.81
CA TRP A 6 -0.28 -5.29 15.38
C TRP A 6 0.35 -6.52 16.07
N ALA A 7 0.20 -6.64 17.39
CA ALA A 7 0.81 -7.76 18.13
C ALA A 7 0.29 -9.13 17.68
N VAL A 8 -0.98 -9.21 17.30
CA VAL A 8 -1.54 -10.45 16.73
C VAL A 8 -0.90 -10.76 15.38
N GLY A 9 -0.83 -9.79 14.48
CA GLY A 9 -0.21 -9.96 13.16
C GLY A 9 1.29 -10.30 13.26
N GLU A 10 2.03 -9.60 14.10
CA GLU A 10 3.45 -9.84 14.35
C GLU A 10 3.71 -11.26 14.87
N GLN A 11 2.90 -11.72 15.82
CA GLN A 11 3.03 -13.06 16.37
C GLN A 11 2.72 -14.15 15.33
N GLN A 12 1.68 -13.97 14.54
CA GLN A 12 1.33 -14.89 13.45
C GLN A 12 2.43 -14.96 12.39
N PHE A 13 2.98 -13.80 12.01
CA PHE A 13 4.08 -13.74 11.05
C PHE A 13 5.32 -14.48 11.56
N ALA A 14 5.68 -14.26 12.83
CA ALA A 14 6.80 -14.96 13.46
C ALA A 14 6.58 -16.49 13.51
N GLU A 15 5.38 -16.94 13.81
CA GLU A 15 5.03 -18.38 13.82
C GLU A 15 5.14 -19.00 12.43
N LEU A 16 4.69 -18.31 11.38
CA LEU A 16 4.85 -18.74 9.99
C LEU A 16 6.33 -18.81 9.58
N LYS A 17 7.12 -17.83 10.01
CA LYS A 17 8.57 -17.78 9.76
C LYS A 17 9.30 -18.92 10.47
N GLN A 18 9.02 -19.15 11.75
CA GLN A 18 9.57 -20.25 12.55
C GLN A 18 9.17 -21.62 11.98
N GLY A 19 7.98 -21.73 11.43
CA GLY A 19 7.48 -22.92 10.75
C GLY A 19 8.09 -23.17 9.36
N GLY A 20 8.88 -22.24 8.84
CA GLY A 20 9.49 -22.34 7.51
C GLY A 20 8.50 -22.09 6.35
N TYR A 21 7.36 -21.46 6.64
CA TYR A 21 6.34 -21.16 5.61
C TYR A 21 6.58 -19.85 4.89
N ILE A 22 7.44 -18.98 5.43
CA ILE A 22 7.81 -17.70 4.81
C ILE A 22 9.14 -17.87 4.08
N ALA A 23 9.19 -17.40 2.84
CA ALA A 23 10.42 -17.40 2.05
C ALA A 23 11.54 -16.67 2.80
N PRO A 24 12.79 -17.13 2.68
CA PRO A 24 13.94 -16.45 3.26
C PRO A 24 13.99 -15.00 2.77
N THR A 25 14.62 -14.15 3.57
CA THR A 25 14.84 -12.75 3.16
C THR A 25 15.79 -12.67 1.96
N GLN A 26 15.71 -11.60 1.20
CA GLN A 26 16.56 -11.37 0.03
C GLN A 26 18.05 -11.60 0.30
N SER A 27 18.53 -11.28 1.51
CA SER A 27 19.92 -11.48 1.91
C SER A 27 20.32 -12.94 2.17
N THR A 28 19.36 -13.84 2.33
CA THR A 28 19.61 -15.27 2.63
C THR A 28 19.36 -16.17 1.41
N ILE A 29 18.83 -15.62 0.32
CA ILE A 29 18.62 -16.32 -0.93
C ILE A 29 19.93 -16.17 -1.73
N GLU A 30 20.44 -17.26 -2.26
CA GLU A 30 21.49 -17.22 -3.28
C GLU A 30 20.93 -16.64 -4.60
N MET A 31 20.51 -15.40 -4.55
CA MET A 31 19.97 -14.67 -5.71
C MET A 31 21.08 -14.33 -6.73
N GLU A 32 22.34 -14.48 -6.38
CA GLU A 32 23.48 -14.20 -7.25
C GLU A 32 23.41 -14.94 -8.60
N ASN A 33 22.71 -16.06 -8.63
CA ASN A 33 22.52 -16.85 -9.83
C ASN A 33 21.13 -16.67 -10.48
N TRP A 34 20.26 -15.90 -9.87
CA TRP A 34 18.94 -15.62 -10.39
C TRP A 34 18.92 -14.16 -10.87
N MET A 35 18.28 -13.83 -11.87
CA MET A 35 18.23 -12.54 -12.61
C MET A 35 18.27 -11.21 -11.78
N GLY A 36 18.72 -11.24 -10.55
CA GLY A 36 18.98 -10.07 -9.72
C GLY A 36 17.74 -9.38 -9.11
N ASP A 37 16.56 -9.94 -9.32
CA ASP A 37 15.29 -9.39 -8.86
C ASP A 37 14.57 -10.39 -7.96
N PHE A 38 14.32 -9.99 -6.70
CA PHE A 38 13.62 -10.83 -5.73
C PHE A 38 12.19 -11.13 -6.15
N ASP A 39 11.49 -10.16 -6.71
CA ASP A 39 10.10 -10.30 -7.13
C ASP A 39 10.02 -11.31 -8.29
N ALA A 40 10.94 -11.20 -9.25
CA ALA A 40 11.07 -12.16 -10.33
C ALA A 40 11.37 -13.58 -9.80
N TRP A 41 12.21 -13.70 -8.78
CA TRP A 41 12.48 -14.97 -8.14
C TRP A 41 11.24 -15.57 -7.47
N CYS A 42 10.48 -14.77 -6.72
CA CYS A 42 9.27 -15.24 -6.04
C CYS A 42 8.26 -15.83 -7.04
N GLY A 43 8.01 -15.12 -8.13
CA GLY A 43 7.03 -15.59 -9.12
C GLY A 43 7.52 -16.70 -10.02
N ALA A 44 8.80 -16.67 -10.41
CA ALA A 44 9.35 -17.55 -11.44
C ALA A 44 10.04 -18.82 -10.92
N SER A 45 10.41 -18.85 -9.64
CA SER A 45 11.15 -19.97 -9.06
C SER A 45 10.32 -21.23 -8.86
N GLY A 46 8.99 -21.11 -8.77
CA GLY A 46 8.09 -22.18 -8.35
C GLY A 46 8.22 -22.58 -6.87
N HIS A 47 9.04 -21.87 -6.09
CA HIS A 47 9.24 -22.14 -4.66
C HIS A 47 8.27 -21.36 -3.76
N VAL A 48 7.62 -20.34 -4.29
CA VAL A 48 6.69 -19.48 -3.55
C VAL A 48 5.30 -19.64 -4.14
N ALA A 49 4.37 -20.20 -3.37
CA ALA A 49 3.00 -20.40 -3.80
C ALA A 49 2.14 -19.14 -3.71
N LEU A 50 2.46 -18.24 -2.78
CA LEU A 50 1.75 -16.98 -2.54
C LEU A 50 2.74 -15.90 -2.17
N PHE A 51 2.65 -14.73 -2.78
CA PHE A 51 3.43 -13.56 -2.41
C PHE A 51 2.57 -12.29 -2.49
N THR A 52 2.96 -11.26 -1.76
CA THR A 52 2.30 -9.96 -1.79
C THR A 52 3.09 -9.01 -2.67
N GLU A 53 2.39 -8.34 -3.58
CA GLU A 53 3.02 -7.42 -4.50
C GLU A 53 2.12 -6.20 -4.75
N ALA A 54 2.74 -5.10 -5.16
CA ALA A 54 2.03 -3.92 -5.57
C ALA A 54 1.48 -4.08 -7.00
N PHE A 55 0.29 -3.56 -7.22
CA PHE A 55 -0.39 -3.68 -8.52
C PHE A 55 0.45 -3.12 -9.70
N TRP A 56 1.22 -2.06 -9.49
CA TRP A 56 2.10 -1.50 -10.54
C TRP A 56 3.25 -2.47 -10.90
N THR A 57 3.84 -3.16 -9.92
CA THR A 57 4.88 -4.17 -10.19
C THR A 57 4.28 -5.33 -10.98
N PHE A 58 3.08 -5.80 -10.58
CA PHE A 58 2.38 -6.83 -11.33
C PHE A 58 2.18 -6.41 -12.79
N GLN A 59 1.69 -5.21 -13.04
CA GLN A 59 1.49 -4.72 -14.42
C GLN A 59 2.79 -4.57 -15.20
N GLY A 60 3.84 -4.04 -14.58
CA GLY A 60 5.12 -3.77 -15.23
C GLY A 60 5.98 -5.01 -15.44
N THR A 61 6.00 -5.91 -14.48
CA THR A 61 6.90 -7.07 -14.48
C THR A 61 6.18 -8.35 -14.87
N TRP A 62 5.09 -8.69 -14.18
CA TRP A 62 4.43 -9.99 -14.29
C TRP A 62 3.43 -10.10 -15.44
N ASN A 63 2.86 -8.99 -15.86
CA ASN A 63 1.91 -8.96 -16.98
C ASN A 63 2.59 -8.85 -18.36
N THR A 64 3.90 -9.05 -18.43
CA THR A 64 4.63 -9.05 -19.70
C THR A 64 4.39 -10.36 -20.45
N GLU A 65 4.51 -10.32 -21.78
CA GLU A 65 4.37 -11.49 -22.64
C GLU A 65 5.30 -12.66 -22.27
N ASN A 66 6.45 -12.37 -21.67
CA ASN A 66 7.41 -13.38 -21.25
C ASN A 66 6.92 -14.16 -20.03
N TYR A 67 6.40 -13.45 -19.02
CA TYR A 67 5.89 -14.10 -17.81
C TYR A 67 4.56 -14.78 -18.01
N LYS A 68 3.64 -14.21 -18.79
CA LYS A 68 2.34 -14.85 -19.11
C LYS A 68 2.47 -16.21 -19.78
N LYS A 69 3.56 -16.44 -20.51
CA LYS A 69 3.79 -17.72 -21.18
C LYS A 69 4.35 -18.81 -20.26
N GLU A 70 5.03 -18.41 -19.20
CA GLU A 70 5.75 -19.33 -18.32
C GLU A 70 5.01 -19.62 -17.02
N TYR A 71 4.20 -18.66 -16.54
CA TYR A 71 3.56 -18.73 -15.22
C TYR A 71 2.09 -18.34 -15.30
N ASP A 72 1.25 -19.16 -14.72
CA ASP A 72 -0.18 -18.94 -14.54
C ASP A 72 -0.40 -18.23 -13.20
N LEU A 73 -0.19 -16.91 -13.22
CA LEU A 73 -0.31 -16.07 -12.02
C LEU A 73 -1.71 -15.49 -11.92
N ASP A 74 -2.32 -15.71 -10.77
CA ASP A 74 -3.60 -15.12 -10.41
C ASP A 74 -3.47 -14.17 -9.23
N VAL A 75 -4.50 -13.36 -9.01
CA VAL A 75 -4.59 -12.43 -7.90
C VAL A 75 -5.68 -12.85 -6.93
N VAL A 76 -5.38 -12.75 -5.65
CA VAL A 76 -6.37 -12.88 -4.58
C VAL A 76 -6.35 -11.61 -3.75
N PRO A 77 -7.50 -11.15 -3.23
CA PRO A 77 -7.53 -10.02 -2.28
C PRO A 77 -6.64 -10.33 -1.07
N ALA A 78 -6.07 -9.26 -0.48
CA ALA A 78 -5.28 -9.41 0.75
C ALA A 78 -6.08 -10.16 1.81
N VAL A 79 -5.50 -11.23 2.33
CA VAL A 79 -6.17 -12.08 3.33
C VAL A 79 -6.32 -11.32 4.62
N SER A 80 -7.54 -11.00 5.01
CA SER A 80 -7.85 -10.37 6.28
C SER A 80 -8.66 -11.32 7.14
N LYS A 81 -8.05 -11.98 8.11
CA LYS A 81 -8.71 -12.78 9.14
C LYS A 81 -9.34 -14.13 8.76
N GLU A 82 -9.69 -14.81 9.85
CA GLU A 82 -10.30 -16.14 9.98
C GLU A 82 -11.68 -16.29 9.33
N ASP A 83 -12.32 -15.20 8.92
CA ASP A 83 -13.66 -15.21 8.37
C ASP A 83 -13.63 -14.90 6.87
N ALA A 84 -13.86 -15.91 6.06
CA ALA A 84 -13.96 -15.77 4.59
C ALA A 84 -15.13 -14.85 4.14
N SER A 85 -16.04 -14.49 5.05
CA SER A 85 -17.11 -13.53 4.80
C SER A 85 -16.73 -12.07 5.13
N ALA A 86 -15.52 -11.83 5.66
CA ALA A 86 -15.06 -10.49 5.97
C ALA A 86 -14.88 -9.67 4.69
N ASP A 87 -15.30 -8.41 4.73
CA ASP A 87 -15.02 -7.46 3.64
C ASP A 87 -13.50 -7.36 3.44
N HIS A 88 -13.04 -7.69 2.26
CA HIS A 88 -11.65 -7.54 1.88
C HIS A 88 -11.37 -6.08 1.51
N HIS A 89 -10.26 -5.56 2.01
CA HIS A 89 -9.81 -4.21 1.73
C HIS A 89 -8.38 -4.24 1.18
N THR A 90 -8.16 -3.56 0.08
CA THR A 90 -6.82 -3.37 -0.47
C THR A 90 -6.15 -2.18 0.21
N ILE A 91 -4.86 -2.32 0.54
CA ILE A 91 -4.05 -1.20 0.99
C ILE A 91 -3.79 -0.28 -0.20
N ALA A 92 -4.10 1.01 -0.07
CA ALA A 92 -3.85 1.99 -1.12
C ALA A 92 -2.73 2.95 -0.71
N THR A 93 -1.76 3.09 -1.61
CA THR A 93 -0.80 4.20 -1.60
C THR A 93 -1.25 5.22 -2.64
N ILE A 94 -1.38 6.47 -2.24
CA ILE A 94 -1.82 7.56 -3.10
C ILE A 94 -0.75 8.64 -3.11
N ASP A 95 -0.27 8.97 -4.30
CA ASP A 95 0.59 10.13 -4.50
C ASP A 95 -0.26 11.40 -4.59
N PHE A 96 0.20 12.46 -3.93
CA PHE A 96 -0.52 13.73 -3.87
C PHE A 96 0.08 14.74 -4.84
N GLY A 97 -0.80 15.37 -5.63
CA GLY A 97 -0.48 16.59 -6.36
C GLY A 97 -1.03 17.81 -5.62
N GLY A 98 -0.35 18.93 -5.73
CA GLY A 98 -0.76 20.18 -5.12
C GLY A 98 -0.49 21.40 -6.01
N LEU A 99 -1.17 22.49 -5.70
CA LEU A 99 -0.93 23.79 -6.33
C LEU A 99 -0.01 24.62 -5.42
N THR A 100 0.96 25.30 -6.02
CA THR A 100 1.81 26.24 -5.27
C THR A 100 1.06 27.55 -5.00
N THR A 101 1.44 28.25 -3.93
CA THR A 101 0.87 29.56 -3.60
C THR A 101 1.17 30.63 -4.65
N SER A 102 2.16 30.40 -5.51
CA SER A 102 2.51 31.29 -6.64
C SER A 102 1.71 31.06 -7.91
N CYS A 103 0.80 30.08 -7.91
CA CYS A 103 -0.04 29.78 -9.07
C CYS A 103 -0.95 30.96 -9.41
N GLN A 104 -0.84 31.48 -10.64
CA GLN A 104 -1.61 32.63 -11.11
C GLN A 104 -3.03 32.25 -11.54
N HIS A 105 -3.27 30.97 -11.84
CA HIS A 105 -4.54 30.44 -12.32
C HIS A 105 -4.94 29.19 -11.50
N PRO A 106 -5.20 29.34 -10.19
CA PRO A 106 -5.38 28.18 -9.30
C PRO A 106 -6.62 27.35 -9.62
N ARG A 107 -7.67 27.97 -10.15
CA ARG A 107 -8.89 27.24 -10.52
C ARG A 107 -8.68 26.37 -11.74
N GLU A 108 -8.09 26.89 -12.78
CA GLU A 108 -7.79 26.18 -14.02
C GLU A 108 -6.76 25.06 -13.75
N ALA A 109 -5.75 25.35 -12.96
CA ALA A 109 -4.75 24.36 -12.56
C ALA A 109 -5.37 23.24 -11.72
N TYR A 110 -6.33 23.54 -10.83
CA TYR A 110 -7.06 22.52 -10.08
C TYR A 110 -7.93 21.64 -10.98
N GLU A 111 -8.65 22.21 -11.96
CA GLU A 111 -9.47 21.42 -12.89
C GLU A 111 -8.58 20.51 -13.75
N LEU A 112 -7.40 20.97 -14.18
CA LEU A 112 -6.43 20.13 -14.87
C LEU A 112 -5.91 19.00 -13.97
N LEU A 113 -5.51 19.32 -12.75
CA LEU A 113 -5.02 18.34 -11.79
C LEU A 113 -6.10 17.28 -11.50
N LYS A 114 -7.34 17.72 -11.30
CA LYS A 114 -8.49 16.85 -11.11
C LYS A 114 -8.70 15.91 -12.30
N PHE A 115 -8.68 16.44 -13.52
CA PHE A 115 -8.83 15.63 -14.74
C PHE A 115 -7.70 14.60 -14.84
N MET A 116 -6.46 14.98 -14.54
CA MET A 116 -5.29 14.11 -14.60
C MET A 116 -5.23 13.05 -13.48
N SER A 117 -5.91 13.24 -12.36
CA SER A 117 -5.79 12.37 -11.17
C SER A 117 -7.07 11.61 -10.84
N PHE A 118 -8.04 12.26 -10.20
CA PHE A 118 -9.22 11.59 -9.61
C PHE A 118 -10.56 11.89 -10.31
N GLY A 119 -10.57 12.72 -11.34
CA GLY A 119 -11.76 13.12 -12.04
C GLY A 119 -12.34 12.00 -12.92
N VAL A 120 -13.66 11.81 -12.84
CA VAL A 120 -14.39 10.78 -13.59
C VAL A 120 -14.16 10.89 -15.09
N ASP A 121 -14.23 12.11 -15.65
CA ASP A 121 -14.03 12.34 -17.09
C ASP A 121 -12.60 12.02 -17.51
N GLY A 122 -11.62 12.33 -16.67
CA GLY A 122 -10.22 11.98 -16.91
C GLY A 122 -10.01 10.47 -16.96
N TRP A 123 -10.63 9.73 -16.06
CA TRP A 123 -10.55 8.26 -16.05
C TRP A 123 -11.28 7.64 -17.25
N LYS A 124 -12.47 8.11 -17.59
CA LYS A 124 -13.19 7.64 -18.79
C LYS A 124 -12.39 7.87 -20.05
N THR A 125 -11.77 9.06 -20.18
CA THR A 125 -10.91 9.39 -21.32
C THR A 125 -9.70 8.45 -21.37
N ARG A 126 -9.05 8.21 -20.24
CA ARG A 126 -7.89 7.30 -20.14
C ARG A 126 -8.26 5.88 -20.57
N ILE A 127 -9.36 5.33 -20.06
CA ILE A 127 -9.86 4.02 -20.45
C ILE A 127 -10.15 3.94 -21.96
N GLN A 128 -10.74 4.98 -22.53
CA GLN A 128 -10.98 5.05 -23.99
C GLN A 128 -9.70 5.01 -24.78
N LEU A 129 -8.67 5.79 -24.37
CA LEU A 129 -7.37 5.80 -25.05
C LEU A 129 -6.66 4.42 -24.99
N TYR A 130 -6.75 3.73 -23.86
CA TYR A 130 -6.18 2.38 -23.73
C TYR A 130 -6.93 1.32 -24.54
N ASN A 131 -8.22 1.50 -24.77
CA ASN A 131 -9.02 0.63 -25.64
C ASN A 131 -8.84 0.90 -27.13
N ASP A 132 -8.30 2.07 -27.49
CA ASP A 132 -8.06 2.46 -28.88
C ASP A 132 -6.72 1.88 -29.35
N GLU A 133 -6.77 0.85 -30.18
CA GLU A 133 -5.59 0.16 -30.70
C GLU A 133 -4.70 1.01 -31.60
N THR A 134 -5.19 2.18 -32.04
CA THR A 134 -4.42 3.13 -32.85
C THR A 134 -3.56 4.06 -32.02
N GLN A 135 -3.78 4.14 -30.71
CA GLN A 135 -3.01 5.00 -29.81
C GLN A 135 -1.64 4.39 -29.50
N VAL A 136 -0.64 5.24 -29.53
CA VAL A 136 0.74 4.86 -29.22
C VAL A 136 1.31 5.77 -28.13
N ASN A 137 2.24 5.23 -27.36
CA ASN A 137 3.01 6.00 -26.36
C ASN A 137 4.14 6.82 -27.00
N ALA A 138 4.96 7.49 -26.19
CA ALA A 138 6.07 8.31 -26.66
C ALA A 138 7.14 7.54 -27.47
N ASP A 139 7.24 6.25 -27.26
CA ASP A 139 8.18 5.35 -27.95
C ASP A 139 7.58 4.72 -29.22
N GLY A 140 6.34 5.09 -29.57
CA GLY A 140 5.62 4.57 -30.74
C GLY A 140 5.06 3.15 -30.53
N LEU A 141 5.03 2.65 -29.29
CA LEU A 141 4.45 1.35 -28.95
C LEU A 141 2.96 1.51 -28.63
N PRO A 142 2.13 0.46 -28.83
CA PRO A 142 0.71 0.52 -28.49
C PRO A 142 0.48 0.93 -27.04
N LEU A 143 -0.30 1.97 -26.81
CA LEU A 143 -0.58 2.52 -25.46
C LEU A 143 -1.17 1.46 -24.51
N LYS A 144 -1.93 0.52 -25.04
CA LYS A 144 -2.50 -0.60 -24.27
C LYS A 144 -1.47 -1.50 -23.57
N ASN A 145 -0.20 -1.41 -23.97
CA ASN A 145 0.89 -2.18 -23.36
C ASN A 145 1.54 -1.43 -22.19
N ASP A 146 1.23 -0.15 -22.01
CA ASP A 146 1.76 0.62 -20.89
C ASP A 146 1.05 0.26 -19.59
N VAL A 147 1.74 0.50 -18.48
CA VAL A 147 1.16 0.34 -17.15
C VAL A 147 0.07 1.38 -16.92
N MET A 148 -1.14 0.93 -16.68
CA MET A 148 -2.26 1.78 -16.31
C MET A 148 -2.58 1.60 -14.83
N PRO A 149 -2.38 2.62 -13.97
CA PRO A 149 -2.70 2.50 -12.54
C PRO A 149 -4.20 2.25 -12.32
N ALA A 150 -4.53 1.68 -11.17
CA ALA A 150 -5.93 1.51 -10.78
C ALA A 150 -6.62 2.88 -10.58
N PRO A 151 -7.93 3.00 -10.85
CA PRO A 151 -8.64 4.27 -10.72
C PRO A 151 -8.62 4.82 -9.29
N ILE A 152 -8.34 6.12 -9.15
CA ILE A 152 -8.41 6.87 -7.90
C ILE A 152 -9.78 7.56 -7.82
N THR A 153 -10.84 6.77 -7.76
CA THR A 153 -12.21 7.27 -7.69
C THR A 153 -13.11 6.24 -7.03
N THR A 154 -14.20 6.70 -6.40
CA THR A 154 -15.27 5.84 -5.89
C THR A 154 -16.42 5.68 -6.90
N ASN A 155 -16.25 6.16 -8.12
CA ASN A 155 -17.29 6.05 -9.16
C ASN A 155 -17.35 4.63 -9.73
N GLU A 156 -18.43 3.91 -9.46
CA GLU A 156 -18.61 2.52 -9.87
C GLU A 156 -18.61 2.33 -11.40
N GLU A 157 -19.13 3.30 -12.16
CA GLU A 157 -19.13 3.22 -13.63
C GLU A 157 -17.70 3.22 -14.19
N VAL A 158 -16.81 4.06 -13.63
CA VAL A 158 -15.38 4.08 -13.99
C VAL A 158 -14.74 2.74 -13.67
N TRP A 159 -14.98 2.21 -12.47
CA TRP A 159 -14.45 0.91 -12.09
C TRP A 159 -14.94 -0.23 -12.97
N ASN A 160 -16.22 -0.28 -13.31
CA ASN A 160 -16.76 -1.29 -14.20
C ASN A 160 -16.11 -1.23 -15.59
N GLN A 161 -15.95 -0.03 -16.17
CA GLN A 161 -15.26 0.15 -17.44
C GLN A 161 -13.79 -0.26 -17.37
N TYR A 162 -13.11 0.08 -16.27
CA TYR A 162 -11.73 -0.32 -16.04
C TYR A 162 -11.57 -1.84 -15.92
N ILE A 163 -12.41 -2.49 -15.13
CA ILE A 163 -12.42 -3.95 -14.97
C ILE A 163 -12.69 -4.65 -16.31
N ASP A 164 -13.68 -4.19 -17.07
CA ASP A 164 -13.98 -4.77 -18.38
C ASP A 164 -12.81 -4.62 -19.36
N MET A 165 -12.14 -3.48 -19.34
CA MET A 165 -10.93 -3.25 -20.14
C MET A 165 -9.78 -4.17 -19.70
N TYR A 166 -9.49 -4.22 -18.39
CA TYR A 166 -8.37 -4.96 -17.85
C TYR A 166 -8.53 -6.47 -18.01
N CYS A 167 -9.74 -6.98 -17.80
CA CYS A 167 -10.07 -8.40 -17.92
C CYS A 167 -10.40 -8.85 -19.34
N LYS A 168 -10.22 -7.97 -20.34
CA LYS A 168 -10.52 -8.31 -21.74
C LYS A 168 -9.65 -9.46 -22.23
N GLY A 169 -10.33 -10.54 -22.64
CA GLY A 169 -9.66 -11.75 -23.15
C GLY A 169 -9.27 -12.78 -22.08
N MET A 170 -9.52 -12.52 -20.81
CA MET A 170 -9.40 -13.50 -19.75
C MET A 170 -10.56 -14.50 -19.80
N ASP A 171 -10.32 -15.76 -19.43
CA ASP A 171 -11.40 -16.71 -19.16
C ASP A 171 -12.18 -16.34 -17.89
N ASP A 172 -13.32 -17.00 -17.67
CA ASP A 172 -14.24 -16.65 -16.59
C ASP A 172 -13.63 -16.84 -15.19
N THR A 173 -12.71 -17.76 -15.02
CA THR A 173 -12.06 -18.05 -13.73
C THR A 173 -11.11 -16.92 -13.35
N HIS A 174 -10.17 -16.60 -14.24
CA HIS A 174 -9.21 -15.51 -14.06
C HIS A 174 -9.92 -14.16 -13.94
N LYS A 175 -10.92 -13.91 -14.79
CA LYS A 175 -11.76 -12.72 -14.69
C LYS A 175 -12.43 -12.62 -13.33
N GLY A 176 -12.90 -13.72 -12.75
CA GLY A 176 -13.51 -13.77 -11.42
C GLY A 176 -12.57 -13.30 -10.32
N TYR A 177 -11.33 -13.79 -10.29
CA TYR A 177 -10.31 -13.37 -9.31
C TYR A 177 -9.97 -11.88 -9.41
N TRP A 178 -9.78 -11.37 -10.62
CA TRP A 178 -9.49 -9.95 -10.84
C TRP A 178 -10.67 -9.05 -10.46
N GLN A 179 -11.89 -9.46 -10.75
CA GLN A 179 -13.07 -8.73 -10.33
C GLN A 179 -13.21 -8.64 -8.81
N GLU A 180 -12.90 -9.73 -8.10
CA GLU A 180 -12.92 -9.75 -6.64
C GLU A 180 -11.84 -8.84 -6.05
N TYR A 181 -10.62 -8.90 -6.60
CA TYR A 181 -9.54 -7.99 -6.22
C TYR A 181 -9.95 -6.51 -6.43
N PHE A 182 -10.45 -6.16 -7.60
CA PHE A 182 -10.84 -4.76 -7.88
C PHE A 182 -12.02 -4.27 -7.04
N LYS A 183 -12.94 -5.15 -6.65
CA LYS A 183 -13.98 -4.80 -5.67
C LYS A 183 -13.38 -4.40 -4.31
N SER A 184 -12.31 -5.04 -3.88
CA SER A 184 -11.60 -4.67 -2.65
C SER A 184 -10.96 -3.28 -2.73
N CYS A 185 -10.62 -2.84 -3.94
CA CYS A 185 -10.06 -1.50 -4.19
C CYS A 185 -11.08 -0.36 -4.06
N LEU A 186 -12.39 -0.65 -4.13
CA LEU A 186 -13.44 0.36 -3.95
C LEU A 186 -13.54 0.90 -2.52
N LYS A 187 -13.02 0.15 -1.55
CA LYS A 187 -12.97 0.53 -0.13
C LYS A 187 -11.54 0.41 0.40
N PRO A 188 -10.60 1.19 -0.12
CA PRO A 188 -9.20 1.02 0.24
C PRO A 188 -8.96 1.39 1.70
N ILE A 189 -8.04 0.66 2.33
CA ILE A 189 -7.43 1.10 3.58
C ILE A 189 -6.22 1.96 3.19
N PRO A 190 -6.17 3.23 3.62
CA PRO A 190 -5.02 4.06 3.33
C PRO A 190 -3.76 3.43 3.95
N TYR A 191 -2.67 3.39 3.20
CA TYR A 191 -1.34 3.06 3.70
C TYR A 191 -0.87 4.23 4.58
N GLY A 192 -1.45 4.30 5.80
CA GLY A 192 -1.56 5.55 6.53
C GLY A 192 -0.50 5.80 7.58
N TRP A 193 0.29 4.81 7.91
CA TRP A 193 1.26 4.95 8.99
C TRP A 193 2.41 5.93 8.67
N THR A 194 2.81 6.07 7.41
CA THR A 194 3.81 7.07 7.01
C THR A 194 3.32 8.51 7.12
N ASN A 195 2.01 8.72 7.16
CA ASN A 195 1.37 10.03 7.25
C ASN A 195 0.99 10.42 8.68
N ILE A 196 1.27 9.55 9.66
CA ILE A 196 1.03 9.85 11.06
C ILE A 196 2.24 10.61 11.61
N ALA A 197 2.00 11.83 12.10
CA ALA A 197 3.06 12.64 12.71
C ALA A 197 3.79 11.85 13.81
N GLY A 198 5.12 11.88 13.79
CA GLY A 198 5.98 11.19 14.76
C GLY A 198 6.18 9.70 14.52
N TYR A 199 5.50 9.10 13.53
CA TYR A 199 5.64 7.65 13.27
C TYR A 199 7.07 7.24 12.94
N TRP A 200 7.75 7.96 12.06
CA TRP A 200 9.14 7.67 11.70
C TRP A 200 10.10 7.78 12.89
N ASN A 201 9.91 8.79 13.76
CA ASN A 201 10.71 8.91 14.97
C ASN A 201 10.44 7.74 15.92
N TYR A 202 9.17 7.36 16.09
CA TYR A 202 8.82 6.18 16.87
C TYR A 202 9.50 4.91 16.34
N CYS A 203 9.44 4.66 15.04
CA CYS A 203 10.06 3.48 14.46
C CYS A 203 11.59 3.49 14.61
N ASN A 204 12.24 4.59 14.26
CA ASN A 204 13.70 4.63 14.20
C ASN A 204 14.35 4.76 15.59
N GLU A 205 13.78 5.55 16.48
CA GLU A 205 14.40 5.86 17.78
C GLU A 205 13.98 4.88 18.87
N TYR A 206 12.81 4.26 18.76
CA TYR A 206 12.32 3.34 19.78
C TYR A 206 12.12 1.92 19.23
N PHE A 207 11.16 1.71 18.32
CA PHE A 207 10.70 0.37 17.94
C PHE A 207 11.81 -0.52 17.39
N ASN A 208 12.60 -0.01 16.46
CA ASN A 208 13.73 -0.75 15.90
C ASN A 208 14.87 -0.91 16.92
N SER A 209 15.07 0.08 17.82
CA SER A 209 16.16 0.04 18.78
C SER A 209 16.04 -1.05 19.84
N ILE A 210 14.82 -1.43 20.20
CA ILE A 210 14.56 -2.50 21.18
C ILE A 210 14.51 -3.91 20.54
N GLY A 211 14.56 -3.99 19.19
CA GLY A 211 14.64 -5.24 18.44
C GLY A 211 13.46 -6.17 18.66
N ILE A 212 12.23 -5.64 18.66
CA ILE A 212 11.02 -6.43 18.89
C ILE A 212 10.89 -7.52 17.83
N HIS A 213 11.02 -7.17 16.56
CA HIS A 213 10.92 -8.14 15.46
C HIS A 213 11.88 -9.31 15.64
N ASP A 214 13.16 -9.03 15.90
CA ASP A 214 14.17 -10.08 16.06
C ASP A 214 13.86 -11.00 17.23
N LYS A 215 13.34 -10.46 18.34
CA LYS A 215 13.00 -11.23 19.53
C LYS A 215 11.77 -12.10 19.33
N VAL A 216 10.75 -11.58 18.66
CA VAL A 216 9.51 -12.32 18.37
C VAL A 216 9.78 -13.37 17.30
N ASP A 217 10.44 -13.01 16.22
CA ASP A 217 10.86 -13.92 15.14
C ASP A 217 11.77 -15.05 15.65
N GLY A 218 12.68 -14.74 16.55
CA GLY A 218 13.55 -15.72 17.19
C GLY A 218 12.88 -16.54 18.30
N GLY A 219 11.60 -16.32 18.61
CA GLY A 219 10.85 -17.04 19.63
C GLY A 219 11.29 -16.75 21.07
N THR A 220 12.05 -15.69 21.30
CA THR A 220 12.57 -15.30 22.62
C THR A 220 11.62 -14.38 23.40
N ALA A 221 10.63 -13.83 22.73
CA ALA A 221 9.59 -12.98 23.32
C ALA A 221 8.27 -13.15 22.56
N LYS A 222 7.17 -12.65 23.14
CA LYS A 222 5.86 -12.57 22.49
C LYS A 222 5.55 -11.11 22.14
N ALA A 223 4.96 -10.87 20.98
CA ALA A 223 4.56 -9.53 20.57
C ALA A 223 3.61 -8.86 21.59
N ALA A 224 2.73 -9.64 22.20
CA ALA A 224 1.80 -9.17 23.23
C ALA A 224 2.48 -8.54 24.46
N ASP A 225 3.70 -8.97 24.80
CA ASP A 225 4.43 -8.48 25.96
C ASP A 225 4.86 -7.01 25.80
N TYR A 226 4.89 -6.50 24.56
CA TYR A 226 5.33 -5.14 24.24
C TYR A 226 4.18 -4.16 23.97
N VAL A 227 2.94 -4.63 23.90
CA VAL A 227 1.80 -3.80 23.45
C VAL A 227 1.64 -2.52 24.27
N ASP A 228 1.68 -2.62 25.59
CA ASP A 228 1.41 -1.48 26.47
C ASP A 228 2.53 -0.43 26.38
N GLU A 229 3.78 -0.85 26.43
CA GLU A 229 4.92 0.04 26.33
C GLU A 229 5.03 0.67 24.92
N ALA A 230 4.91 -0.13 23.89
CA ALA A 230 4.94 0.34 22.51
C ALA A 230 3.78 1.31 22.20
N THR A 231 2.59 1.05 22.76
CA THR A 231 1.45 1.96 22.65
C THR A 231 1.72 3.31 23.32
N LYS A 232 2.27 3.31 24.55
CA LYS A 232 2.66 4.54 25.23
C LYS A 232 3.68 5.33 24.42
N LYS A 233 4.74 4.69 23.95
CA LYS A 233 5.76 5.35 23.15
C LYS A 233 5.22 5.87 21.82
N ALA A 234 4.38 5.13 21.12
CA ALA A 234 3.73 5.61 19.90
C ALA A 234 2.89 6.86 20.15
N ASN A 235 2.12 6.89 21.23
CA ASN A 235 1.31 8.05 21.62
C ASN A 235 2.19 9.26 21.99
N TRP A 236 3.28 9.04 22.71
CA TRP A 236 4.22 10.08 23.06
C TRP A 236 4.89 10.73 21.83
N TYR A 237 5.43 9.91 20.92
CA TYR A 237 6.04 10.40 19.69
C TYR A 237 5.05 11.16 18.81
N HIS A 238 3.83 10.63 18.67
CA HIS A 238 2.77 11.30 17.92
C HIS A 238 2.43 12.67 18.53
N ALA A 239 2.12 12.71 19.81
CA ALA A 239 1.73 13.96 20.49
C ALA A 239 2.87 15.00 20.45
N THR A 240 4.11 14.56 20.66
CA THR A 240 5.31 15.41 20.55
C THR A 240 5.46 15.98 19.14
N ALA A 241 5.27 15.17 18.11
CA ALA A 241 5.34 15.66 16.74
C ALA A 241 4.21 16.62 16.38
N MET A 242 2.99 16.38 16.88
CA MET A 242 1.86 17.30 16.71
C MET A 242 2.16 18.67 17.29
N ILE A 243 2.66 18.74 18.53
CA ILE A 243 3.05 20.01 19.14
C ILE A 243 4.18 20.70 18.37
N ASN A 244 5.22 19.96 17.99
CA ASN A 244 6.41 20.54 17.36
C ASN A 244 6.14 21.05 15.93
N TYR A 245 5.36 20.30 15.13
CA TYR A 245 5.12 20.64 13.73
C TYR A 245 3.88 21.51 13.54
N PHE A 246 2.81 21.24 14.28
CA PHE A 246 1.51 21.86 14.06
C PHE A 246 1.12 22.86 15.16
N GLY A 247 1.82 22.87 16.29
CA GLY A 247 1.67 23.87 17.35
C GLY A 247 2.31 25.23 17.02
N ALA A 248 2.38 26.13 18.02
CA ALA A 248 2.83 27.51 17.87
C ALA A 248 4.28 27.65 17.35
N ALA A 249 5.14 26.69 17.63
CA ALA A 249 6.53 26.67 17.14
C ALA A 249 6.67 26.24 15.68
N GLY A 250 5.64 25.61 15.12
CA GLY A 250 5.61 25.10 13.76
C GLY A 250 4.63 25.86 12.87
N TYR A 251 3.69 25.12 12.26
CA TYR A 251 2.69 25.70 11.33
C TYR A 251 1.58 26.49 12.03
N ASN A 252 1.48 26.44 13.36
CA ASN A 252 0.50 27.13 14.17
C ASN A 252 -0.97 26.94 13.72
N VAL A 253 -1.34 25.67 13.51
CA VAL A 253 -2.69 25.29 13.06
C VAL A 253 -3.50 24.54 14.12
N LEU A 254 -2.90 24.20 15.27
CA LEU A 254 -3.60 23.58 16.39
C LEU A 254 -4.44 24.61 17.15
N THR A 255 -5.63 24.24 17.51
CA THR A 255 -6.46 24.99 18.47
C THR A 255 -5.88 24.86 19.90
N ASP A 256 -6.32 25.75 20.80
CA ASP A 256 -5.93 25.66 22.22
C ASP A 256 -6.38 24.36 22.88
N GLU A 257 -7.51 23.80 22.45
CA GLU A 257 -8.04 22.53 22.96
C GLU A 257 -7.18 21.37 22.48
N GLU A 258 -6.82 21.33 21.20
CA GLU A 258 -5.93 20.32 20.62
C GLU A 258 -4.53 20.38 21.24
N THR A 259 -4.00 21.57 21.43
CA THR A 259 -2.71 21.79 22.09
C THR A 259 -2.71 21.17 23.49
N LYS A 260 -3.72 21.50 24.32
CA LYS A 260 -3.86 20.91 25.66
C LYS A 260 -4.02 19.39 25.65
N LEU A 261 -4.75 18.86 24.66
CA LEU A 261 -4.91 17.41 24.52
C LEU A 261 -3.56 16.73 24.25
N TYR A 262 -2.75 17.25 23.33
CA TYR A 262 -1.45 16.68 23.03
C TYR A 262 -0.43 16.86 24.16
N GLU A 263 -0.44 18.00 24.87
CA GLU A 263 0.36 18.21 26.08
C GLU A 263 0.02 17.19 27.16
N GLN A 264 -1.27 16.93 27.38
CA GLN A 264 -1.71 15.88 28.31
C GLN A 264 -1.28 14.49 27.83
N MET A 265 -1.39 14.17 26.54
CA MET A 265 -0.91 12.91 26.00
C MET A 265 0.59 12.71 26.19
N ILE A 266 1.39 13.76 26.07
CA ILE A 266 2.84 13.71 26.35
C ILE A 266 3.04 13.33 27.81
N ALA A 267 2.40 14.07 28.73
CA ALA A 267 2.55 13.84 30.18
C ALA A 267 2.10 12.44 30.61
N ASP A 268 1.03 11.91 30.03
CA ASP A 268 0.48 10.57 30.35
C ASP A 268 1.32 9.43 29.82
N ASN A 269 2.19 9.67 28.84
CA ASN A 269 2.96 8.64 28.13
C ASN A 269 4.49 8.82 28.25
N GLU A 270 4.94 9.77 29.04
CA GLU A 270 6.35 9.98 29.37
C GLU A 270 6.86 8.87 30.31
#